data_80c316f92a1e039d3468dea13d2795b8
#
_entry.id   80c316f92a1e039d3468dea13d2795b8
#
_cell.length_a   1.000
_cell.length_b   1.000
_cell.length_c   1.000
_cell.angle_alpha   90.00
_cell.angle_beta   90.00
_cell.angle_gamma   90.00
#
_symmetry.space_group_name_H-M   'P 1'
#
loop_
_entity.id
_entity.type
_entity.pdbx_description
1 polymer ?
#
loop_
_entity_poly.entity_id
_entity_poly.type
_entity_poly.pdbx_seq_one_letter_code
_entity_poly.pdbx_strand_id
1 'polypeptide(L)'
;MTDHAAPGEIRILPVRGLPEFRPGDDLIGALVTAAPWLVDGDVVVVTSKVVSKVEGRLIVVPTDPPARDAARRKLIATEARRVLARRGRTLITENSLGLVQAASGVDSSNVAPDEIALLPVDPDASAARLRQGLAAQLGVDVAVVITDTMGRAWRIGQTDAAIGAAGLSVLHRYLGTVDRYGNELAVTEVAVADEVAAAADLVKGKLAGVPVAVLRGLAHDDDASTAADLVRPLTDDLFWLGTDEALDRGRAAGRADAMLLRRSVRSYRGDRVDPA
;
A
#
# COMPACT_ATOMS: atom_id res chain seq x y z
N MET A 1 -8.99 1.90 -35.71
CA MET A 1 -9.99 1.04 -35.08
C MET A 1 -9.72 1.14 -33.59
N THR A 2 -10.58 1.77 -32.82
CA THR A 2 -10.50 1.79 -31.36
C THR A 2 -10.74 0.38 -30.85
N ASP A 3 -9.73 -0.21 -30.22
CA ASP A 3 -9.78 -1.57 -29.67
C ASP A 3 -10.52 -1.55 -28.33
N HIS A 4 -11.86 -1.43 -28.39
CA HIS A 4 -12.71 -1.51 -27.20
C HIS A 4 -12.84 -2.95 -26.74
N ALA A 5 -12.83 -3.16 -25.41
CA ALA A 5 -13.17 -4.45 -24.82
C ALA A 5 -14.64 -4.81 -25.14
N ALA A 6 -14.92 -6.08 -25.33
CA ALA A 6 -16.29 -6.54 -25.46
C ALA A 6 -17.03 -6.36 -24.11
N PRO A 7 -18.37 -6.21 -24.10
CA PRO A 7 -19.12 -6.11 -22.85
C PRO A 7 -18.82 -7.29 -21.92
N GLY A 8 -18.41 -6.99 -20.69
CA GLY A 8 -18.03 -7.99 -19.70
C GLY A 8 -16.61 -8.58 -19.85
N GLU A 9 -15.82 -8.11 -20.82
CA GLU A 9 -14.42 -8.50 -20.99
C GLU A 9 -13.51 -7.45 -20.32
N ILE A 10 -12.59 -7.92 -19.48
CA ILE A 10 -11.51 -7.09 -18.94
C ILE A 10 -10.19 -7.52 -19.58
N ARG A 11 -9.46 -6.56 -20.13
CA ARG A 11 -8.12 -6.74 -20.70
C ARG A 11 -7.09 -6.03 -19.85
N ILE A 12 -5.94 -6.68 -19.66
CA ILE A 12 -4.79 -6.09 -18.96
C ILE A 12 -3.66 -5.96 -19.97
N LEU A 13 -3.27 -4.74 -20.26
CA LEU A 13 -2.35 -4.38 -21.34
C LEU A 13 -1.06 -3.80 -20.77
N PRO A 14 0.13 -4.40 -21.03
CA PRO A 14 1.41 -3.83 -20.58
C PRO A 14 1.77 -2.59 -21.39
N VAL A 15 2.19 -1.51 -20.73
CA VAL A 15 2.79 -0.34 -21.39
C VAL A 15 4.29 -0.58 -21.55
N ARG A 16 4.72 -0.77 -22.79
CA ARG A 16 6.11 -1.09 -23.13
C ARG A 16 6.85 0.13 -23.66
N GLY A 17 8.19 0.08 -23.65
CA GLY A 17 9.02 1.15 -24.24
C GLY A 17 9.20 2.37 -23.34
N LEU A 18 8.81 2.29 -22.06
CA LEU A 18 9.12 3.33 -21.08
C LEU A 18 10.62 3.33 -20.76
N PRO A 19 11.24 4.50 -20.60
CA PRO A 19 12.66 4.61 -20.26
C PRO A 19 12.93 4.25 -18.81
N GLU A 20 14.18 4.14 -18.44
CA GLU A 20 14.60 4.19 -17.03
C GLU A 20 14.46 5.63 -16.53
N PHE A 21 13.60 5.84 -15.53
CA PHE A 21 13.28 7.15 -15.01
C PHE A 21 14.27 7.65 -13.95
N ARG A 22 14.48 8.97 -13.93
CA ARG A 22 15.31 9.71 -12.99
C ARG A 22 14.56 10.91 -12.41
N PRO A 23 15.05 11.52 -11.32
CA PRO A 23 14.43 12.71 -10.75
C PRO A 23 14.22 13.82 -11.77
N GLY A 24 12.98 14.30 -11.89
CA GLY A 24 12.61 15.39 -12.79
C GLY A 24 12.22 14.96 -14.22
N ASP A 25 12.30 13.66 -14.54
CA ASP A 25 11.85 13.17 -15.85
C ASP A 25 10.33 13.37 -16.04
N ASP A 26 9.94 13.57 -17.29
CA ASP A 26 8.53 13.72 -17.69
C ASP A 26 7.83 12.37 -17.85
N LEU A 27 7.28 11.86 -16.75
CA LEU A 27 6.51 10.61 -16.77
C LEU A 27 5.25 10.72 -17.64
N ILE A 28 4.58 11.88 -17.66
CA ILE A 28 3.35 12.07 -18.45
C ILE A 28 3.67 11.99 -19.93
N GLY A 29 4.67 12.73 -20.40
CA GLY A 29 5.09 12.71 -21.81
C GLY A 29 5.59 11.32 -22.25
N ALA A 30 6.26 10.59 -21.36
CA ALA A 30 6.67 9.22 -21.63
C ALA A 30 5.46 8.27 -21.77
N LEU A 31 4.43 8.41 -20.91
CA LEU A 31 3.19 7.63 -21.00
C LEU A 31 2.40 7.96 -22.28
N VAL A 32 2.26 9.24 -22.62
CA VAL A 32 1.61 9.69 -23.86
C VAL A 32 2.29 9.07 -25.09
N THR A 33 3.62 9.02 -25.08
CA THR A 33 4.39 8.44 -26.18
C THR A 33 4.24 6.91 -26.25
N ALA A 34 4.29 6.22 -25.10
CA ALA A 34 4.26 4.76 -25.03
C ALA A 34 2.84 4.18 -25.13
N ALA A 35 1.81 4.95 -24.75
CA ALA A 35 0.41 4.52 -24.74
C ALA A 35 -0.54 5.51 -25.44
N PRO A 36 -0.28 5.93 -26.72
CA PRO A 36 -1.15 6.81 -27.47
C PRO A 36 -2.50 6.17 -27.81
N TRP A 37 -2.67 4.90 -27.48
CA TRP A 37 -3.86 4.07 -27.67
C TRP A 37 -4.81 4.04 -26.48
N LEU A 38 -4.53 4.83 -25.43
CA LEU A 38 -5.45 5.01 -24.29
C LEU A 38 -6.80 5.53 -24.77
N VAL A 39 -7.86 5.06 -24.14
CA VAL A 39 -9.26 5.48 -24.41
C VAL A 39 -9.97 5.81 -23.10
N ASP A 40 -11.11 6.47 -23.22
CA ASP A 40 -11.96 6.78 -22.07
C ASP A 40 -12.36 5.52 -21.32
N GLY A 41 -12.33 5.58 -19.99
CA GLY A 41 -12.64 4.49 -19.08
C GLY A 41 -11.50 3.48 -18.87
N ASP A 42 -10.32 3.68 -19.47
CA ASP A 42 -9.13 2.90 -19.12
C ASP A 42 -8.67 3.23 -17.69
N VAL A 43 -8.13 2.22 -16.98
CA VAL A 43 -7.45 2.42 -15.70
C VAL A 43 -5.95 2.24 -15.88
N VAL A 44 -5.19 3.30 -15.75
CA VAL A 44 -3.72 3.31 -15.86
C VAL A 44 -3.10 2.97 -14.50
N VAL A 45 -2.39 1.85 -14.42
CA VAL A 45 -1.81 1.33 -13.17
C VAL A 45 -0.30 1.48 -13.20
N VAL A 46 0.23 2.33 -12.32
CA VAL A 46 1.64 2.73 -12.29
C VAL A 46 2.30 2.23 -11.00
N THR A 47 3.46 1.57 -11.10
CA THR A 47 4.22 1.20 -9.89
C THR A 47 4.74 2.44 -9.17
N SER A 48 4.61 2.47 -7.85
CA SER A 48 5.09 3.54 -6.97
C SER A 48 6.55 3.92 -7.25
N LYS A 49 7.39 2.95 -7.59
CA LYS A 49 8.81 3.15 -7.82
C LYS A 49 9.12 4.12 -8.97
N VAL A 50 8.34 4.10 -10.04
CA VAL A 50 8.51 5.06 -11.14
C VAL A 50 8.15 6.47 -10.65
N VAL A 51 7.04 6.61 -9.94
CA VAL A 51 6.63 7.87 -9.34
C VAL A 51 7.69 8.37 -8.36
N SER A 52 8.19 7.50 -7.48
CA SER A 52 9.27 7.81 -6.54
C SER A 52 10.53 8.31 -7.24
N LYS A 53 10.92 7.69 -8.36
CA LYS A 53 12.08 8.11 -9.14
C LYS A 53 11.90 9.53 -9.68
N VAL A 54 10.81 9.80 -10.38
CA VAL A 54 10.59 11.13 -10.98
C VAL A 54 10.38 12.23 -9.95
N GLU A 55 9.83 11.90 -8.78
CA GLU A 55 9.63 12.84 -7.67
C GLU A 55 10.86 13.00 -6.76
N GLY A 56 12.00 12.41 -7.12
CA GLY A 56 13.25 12.57 -6.38
C GLY A 56 13.27 11.85 -5.03
N ARG A 57 12.50 10.77 -4.88
CA ARG A 57 12.47 9.93 -3.67
C ARG A 57 13.55 8.84 -3.67
N LEU A 58 14.60 8.98 -4.47
CA LEU A 58 15.80 8.16 -4.44
C LEU A 58 16.81 8.75 -3.47
N ILE A 59 17.29 7.94 -2.54
CA ILE A 59 18.27 8.32 -1.53
C ILE A 59 19.59 7.63 -1.83
N VAL A 60 20.65 8.42 -1.98
CA VAL A 60 22.01 7.89 -2.17
C VAL A 60 22.51 7.30 -0.84
N VAL A 61 23.03 6.08 -0.90
CA VAL A 61 23.51 5.33 0.25
C VAL A 61 24.86 4.67 -0.06
N PRO A 62 25.67 4.31 0.96
CA PRO A 62 26.91 3.57 0.73
C PRO A 62 26.66 2.25 0.00
N THR A 63 27.60 1.85 -0.84
CA THR A 63 27.59 0.54 -1.54
C THR A 63 28.13 -0.60 -0.68
N ASP A 64 28.95 -0.30 0.34
CA ASP A 64 29.43 -1.28 1.30
C ASP A 64 28.25 -1.94 2.03
N PRO A 65 28.11 -3.28 2.01
CA PRO A 65 26.91 -3.96 2.49
C PRO A 65 26.53 -3.65 3.94
N PRO A 66 27.45 -3.66 4.95
CA PRO A 66 27.13 -3.25 6.32
C PRO A 66 26.66 -1.80 6.43
N ALA A 67 27.33 -0.87 5.76
CA ALA A 67 26.98 0.55 5.80
C ALA A 67 25.64 0.81 5.08
N ARG A 68 25.41 0.13 3.94
CA ARG A 68 24.13 0.17 3.20
C ARG A 68 22.96 -0.34 4.05
N ASP A 69 23.15 -1.47 4.76
CA ASP A 69 22.13 -2.02 5.65
C ASP A 69 21.84 -1.07 6.84
N ALA A 70 22.86 -0.43 7.39
CA ALA A 70 22.68 0.58 8.43
C ALA A 70 21.91 1.82 7.93
N ALA A 71 22.25 2.32 6.73
CA ALA A 71 21.53 3.43 6.09
C ALA A 71 20.07 3.05 5.83
N ARG A 72 19.82 1.84 5.28
CA ARG A 72 18.46 1.34 5.05
C ARG A 72 17.65 1.27 6.36
N ARG A 73 18.21 0.75 7.44
CA ARG A 73 17.52 0.71 8.74
C ARG A 73 17.18 2.10 9.26
N LYS A 74 18.07 3.08 9.07
CA LYS A 74 17.81 4.48 9.43
C LYS A 74 16.63 5.04 8.63
N LEU A 75 16.59 4.81 7.32
CA LEU A 75 15.49 5.25 6.46
C LEU A 75 14.15 4.61 6.90
N ILE A 76 14.14 3.30 7.17
CA ILE A 76 12.94 2.62 7.69
C ILE A 76 12.45 3.28 8.99
N ALA A 77 13.36 3.60 9.91
CA ALA A 77 12.99 4.24 11.17
C ALA A 77 12.49 5.68 10.97
N THR A 78 12.99 6.39 9.96
CA THR A 78 12.53 7.75 9.63
C THR A 78 11.15 7.74 8.98
N GLU A 79 10.88 6.79 8.08
CA GLU A 79 9.58 6.67 7.39
C GLU A 79 8.50 6.01 8.28
N ALA A 80 8.88 5.30 9.35
CA ALA A 80 7.96 4.62 10.24
C ALA A 80 7.34 5.60 11.26
N ARG A 81 6.01 5.63 11.33
CA ARG A 81 5.28 6.23 12.45
C ARG A 81 5.28 5.30 13.66
N ARG A 82 5.17 3.99 13.41
CA ARG A 82 5.02 2.97 14.44
C ARG A 82 5.58 1.64 13.97
N VAL A 83 6.18 0.87 14.87
CA VAL A 83 6.59 -0.52 14.62
C VAL A 83 5.55 -1.45 15.25
N LEU A 84 4.90 -2.26 14.43
CA LEU A 84 3.86 -3.19 14.86
C LEU A 84 4.41 -4.57 15.21
N ALA A 85 5.37 -5.07 14.42
CA ALA A 85 5.94 -6.40 14.65
C ALA A 85 7.38 -6.48 14.14
N ARG A 86 8.15 -7.38 14.76
CA ARG A 86 9.54 -7.68 14.37
C ARG A 86 9.76 -9.17 14.31
N ARG A 87 10.36 -9.63 13.20
CA ARG A 87 10.83 -11.01 13.08
C ARG A 87 12.18 -11.06 12.36
N GLY A 88 13.24 -11.37 13.08
CA GLY A 88 14.59 -11.32 12.54
C GLY A 88 14.92 -9.89 12.05
N ARG A 89 15.23 -9.74 10.75
CA ARG A 89 15.52 -8.44 10.12
C ARG A 89 14.27 -7.74 9.55
N THR A 90 13.15 -8.41 9.54
CA THR A 90 11.89 -7.85 9.00
C THR A 90 11.18 -7.06 10.08
N LEU A 91 10.83 -5.82 9.74
CA LEU A 91 9.97 -4.95 10.52
C LEU A 91 8.66 -4.77 9.77
N ILE A 92 7.54 -4.93 10.45
CA ILE A 92 6.24 -4.46 9.99
C ILE A 92 5.97 -3.13 10.68
N THR A 93 5.74 -2.12 9.86
CA THR A 93 5.64 -0.73 10.32
C THR A 93 4.43 -0.06 9.68
N GLU A 94 3.84 0.87 10.39
CA GLU A 94 2.95 1.87 9.82
C GLU A 94 3.80 3.07 9.37
N ASN A 95 3.64 3.50 8.13
CA ASN A 95 4.38 4.63 7.57
C ASN A 95 3.58 5.96 7.63
N SER A 96 4.12 7.02 7.03
CA SER A 96 3.48 8.34 7.00
C SER A 96 2.16 8.37 6.23
N LEU A 97 1.92 7.43 5.32
CA LEU A 97 0.68 7.28 4.58
C LEU A 97 -0.39 6.47 5.34
N GLY A 98 -0.08 5.98 6.55
CA GLY A 98 -0.96 5.08 7.30
C GLY A 98 -0.89 3.61 6.84
N LEU A 99 -0.07 3.29 5.85
CA LEU A 99 0.05 1.93 5.34
C LEU A 99 0.85 1.05 6.30
N VAL A 100 0.29 -0.11 6.62
CA VAL A 100 0.96 -1.14 7.42
C VAL A 100 1.62 -2.15 6.51
N GLN A 101 2.95 -2.09 6.40
CA GLN A 101 3.72 -2.93 5.51
C GLN A 101 5.15 -3.20 6.01
N ALA A 102 5.86 -4.07 5.30
CA ALA A 102 7.26 -4.36 5.61
C ALA A 102 8.15 -3.13 5.32
N ALA A 103 9.00 -2.80 6.28
CA ALA A 103 10.06 -1.80 6.11
C ALA A 103 9.58 -0.41 5.66
N SER A 104 8.37 0.01 6.02
CA SER A 104 7.75 1.31 5.66
C SER A 104 7.68 1.59 4.14
N GLY A 105 7.75 0.55 3.29
CA GLY A 105 7.87 0.72 1.84
C GLY A 105 9.27 1.11 1.33
N VAL A 106 10.28 1.10 2.20
CA VAL A 106 11.67 1.37 1.82
C VAL A 106 12.23 0.21 0.99
N ASP A 107 12.44 0.42 -0.30
CA ASP A 107 12.81 -0.62 -1.26
C ASP A 107 14.19 -0.38 -1.87
N SER A 108 14.94 -1.47 -2.02
CA SER A 108 16.28 -1.50 -2.63
C SER A 108 16.31 -2.29 -3.95
N SER A 109 15.14 -2.71 -4.46
CA SER A 109 15.03 -3.45 -5.71
C SER A 109 14.80 -2.51 -6.91
N ASN A 110 15.31 -2.86 -8.09
CA ASN A 110 15.17 -2.07 -9.32
C ASN A 110 15.61 -0.59 -9.19
N VAL A 111 16.66 -0.37 -8.40
CA VAL A 111 17.39 0.90 -8.26
C VAL A 111 18.89 0.64 -8.35
N ALA A 112 19.70 1.67 -8.54
CA ALA A 112 21.16 1.52 -8.57
C ALA A 112 21.72 0.97 -7.25
N PRO A 113 22.90 0.32 -7.25
CA PRO A 113 23.49 -0.27 -6.04
C PRO A 113 23.71 0.73 -4.89
N ASP A 114 23.87 1.99 -5.20
CA ASP A 114 24.06 3.11 -4.28
C ASP A 114 22.78 3.90 -4.01
N GLU A 115 21.60 3.36 -4.39
CA GLU A 115 20.31 4.02 -4.20
C GLU A 115 19.34 3.16 -3.38
N ILE A 116 18.44 3.82 -2.69
CA ILE A 116 17.24 3.26 -2.04
C ILE A 116 16.05 4.13 -2.41
N ALA A 117 14.94 3.51 -2.80
CA ALA A 117 13.70 4.20 -3.08
C ALA A 117 12.82 4.29 -1.83
N LEU A 118 12.26 5.47 -1.58
CA LEU A 118 11.17 5.72 -0.65
C LEU A 118 9.86 5.84 -1.43
N LEU A 119 8.72 5.66 -0.77
CA LEU A 119 7.42 5.89 -1.41
C LEU A 119 7.22 7.37 -1.79
N PRO A 120 6.34 7.67 -2.77
CA PRO A 120 5.89 9.04 -3.02
C PRO A 120 5.34 9.68 -1.74
N VAL A 121 5.50 11.00 -1.59
CA VAL A 121 5.02 11.70 -0.39
C VAL A 121 3.50 11.74 -0.33
N ASP A 122 2.86 11.94 -1.47
CA ASP A 122 1.42 11.98 -1.65
C ASP A 122 1.05 11.26 -2.95
N PRO A 123 0.86 9.94 -2.90
CA PRO A 123 0.58 9.16 -4.09
C PRO A 123 -0.80 9.44 -4.69
N ASP A 124 -1.80 9.86 -3.90
CA ASP A 124 -3.11 10.27 -4.41
C ASP A 124 -2.99 11.55 -5.26
N ALA A 125 -2.27 12.56 -4.76
CA ALA A 125 -1.98 13.76 -5.54
C ALA A 125 -1.15 13.44 -6.80
N SER A 126 -0.24 12.47 -6.73
CA SER A 126 0.52 12.01 -7.90
C SER A 126 -0.38 11.33 -8.93
N ALA A 127 -1.32 10.49 -8.50
CA ALA A 127 -2.33 9.89 -9.37
C ALA A 127 -3.21 10.96 -10.05
N ALA A 128 -3.67 11.94 -9.29
CA ALA A 128 -4.46 13.06 -9.82
C ALA A 128 -3.69 13.88 -10.88
N ARG A 129 -2.40 14.17 -10.63
CA ARG A 129 -1.53 14.87 -11.60
C ARG A 129 -1.35 14.05 -12.89
N LEU A 130 -1.14 12.73 -12.78
CA LEU A 130 -1.02 11.85 -13.94
C LEU A 130 -2.32 11.83 -14.74
N ARG A 131 -3.48 11.66 -14.08
CA ARG A 131 -4.81 11.72 -14.72
C ARG A 131 -5.00 13.02 -15.50
N GLN A 132 -4.78 14.16 -14.85
CA GLN A 132 -4.91 15.48 -15.46
C GLN A 132 -3.97 15.66 -16.66
N GLY A 133 -2.72 15.21 -16.54
CA GLY A 133 -1.74 15.31 -17.62
C GLY A 133 -2.09 14.45 -18.83
N LEU A 134 -2.57 13.23 -18.61
CA LEU A 134 -3.05 12.37 -19.70
C LEU A 134 -4.30 12.93 -20.37
N ALA A 135 -5.25 13.45 -19.62
CA ALA A 135 -6.43 14.11 -20.16
C ALA A 135 -6.05 15.35 -21.01
N ALA A 136 -5.12 16.17 -20.54
CA ALA A 136 -4.69 17.37 -21.26
C ALA A 136 -3.95 17.06 -22.57
N GLN A 137 -3.16 15.96 -22.62
CA GLN A 137 -2.33 15.65 -23.79
C GLN A 137 -2.98 14.67 -24.78
N LEU A 138 -3.81 13.74 -24.31
CA LEU A 138 -4.48 12.75 -25.16
C LEU A 138 -5.96 13.02 -25.36
N GLY A 139 -6.58 13.88 -24.53
CA GLY A 139 -8.02 14.16 -24.60
C GLY A 139 -8.88 12.99 -24.12
N VAL A 140 -8.35 12.12 -23.24
CA VAL A 140 -9.05 10.94 -22.72
C VAL A 140 -9.35 11.09 -21.23
N ASP A 141 -10.48 10.56 -20.79
CA ASP A 141 -10.81 10.45 -19.36
C ASP A 141 -10.47 9.05 -18.87
N VAL A 142 -9.37 8.94 -18.12
CA VAL A 142 -8.85 7.69 -17.56
C VAL A 142 -8.77 7.77 -16.06
N ALA A 143 -8.89 6.62 -15.37
CA ALA A 143 -8.51 6.53 -13.97
C ALA A 143 -7.00 6.21 -13.85
N VAL A 144 -6.39 6.56 -12.70
CA VAL A 144 -5.00 6.25 -12.39
C VAL A 144 -4.92 5.59 -11.02
N VAL A 145 -4.20 4.47 -10.94
CA VAL A 145 -3.87 3.78 -9.67
C VAL A 145 -2.36 3.66 -9.53
N ILE A 146 -1.81 4.11 -8.41
CA ILE A 146 -0.40 3.91 -8.05
C ILE A 146 -0.32 2.74 -7.09
N THR A 147 0.58 1.78 -7.36
CA THR A 147 0.66 0.51 -6.63
C THR A 147 1.99 0.30 -5.96
N ASP A 148 1.97 -0.39 -4.82
CA ASP A 148 3.18 -0.94 -4.20
C ASP A 148 2.99 -2.41 -3.85
N THR A 149 4.08 -3.19 -3.88
CA THR A 149 4.05 -4.63 -3.62
C THR A 149 4.09 -4.90 -2.12
N MET A 150 3.04 -5.48 -1.57
CA MET A 150 2.90 -5.71 -0.13
C MET A 150 2.78 -7.19 0.23
N GLY A 151 3.31 -7.55 1.41
CA GLY A 151 2.98 -8.81 2.07
C GLY A 151 1.55 -8.78 2.60
N ARG A 152 0.98 -9.97 2.78
CA ARG A 152 -0.39 -10.11 3.30
C ARG A 152 -0.38 -10.85 4.62
N ALA A 153 -1.14 -10.35 5.61
CA ALA A 153 -1.37 -11.09 6.85
C ALA A 153 -1.97 -12.48 6.55
N TRP A 154 -1.53 -13.50 7.29
CA TRP A 154 -2.02 -14.88 7.23
C TRP A 154 -1.80 -15.63 5.89
N ARG A 155 -1.11 -15.04 4.94
CA ARG A 155 -0.88 -15.65 3.61
C ARG A 155 0.57 -15.55 3.19
N ILE A 156 1.08 -16.56 2.50
CA ILE A 156 2.37 -16.54 1.83
C ILE A 156 2.23 -15.78 0.49
N GLY A 157 3.28 -15.09 0.11
CA GLY A 157 3.36 -14.32 -1.12
C GLY A 157 2.97 -12.84 -0.93
N GLN A 158 3.33 -12.06 -1.91
CA GLN A 158 3.05 -10.63 -2.02
C GLN A 158 2.04 -10.41 -3.13
N THR A 159 1.41 -9.25 -3.13
CA THR A 159 0.57 -8.76 -4.22
C THR A 159 0.71 -7.24 -4.27
N ASP A 160 0.45 -6.63 -5.40
CA ASP A 160 0.32 -5.19 -5.44
C ASP A 160 -0.97 -4.75 -4.74
N ALA A 161 -0.88 -3.63 -4.03
CA ALA A 161 -1.99 -2.93 -3.42
C ALA A 161 -1.98 -1.47 -3.90
N ALA A 162 -3.14 -0.85 -3.96
CA ALA A 162 -3.28 0.56 -4.30
C ALA A 162 -2.78 1.43 -3.13
N ILE A 163 -1.89 2.37 -3.43
CA ILE A 163 -1.40 3.36 -2.47
C ILE A 163 -1.70 4.80 -2.89
N GLY A 164 -2.19 4.99 -4.13
CA GLY A 164 -2.67 6.25 -4.66
C GLY A 164 -3.69 5.98 -5.75
N ALA A 165 -4.77 6.78 -5.81
CA ALA A 165 -5.83 6.62 -6.78
C ALA A 165 -6.46 7.95 -7.18
N ALA A 166 -6.93 8.04 -8.44
CA ALA A 166 -7.73 9.15 -8.93
C ALA A 166 -8.62 8.69 -10.10
N GLY A 167 -9.86 9.10 -10.11
CA GLY A 167 -10.79 8.86 -11.23
C GLY A 167 -11.52 7.53 -11.18
N LEU A 168 -11.47 6.82 -10.03
CA LEU A 168 -12.31 5.65 -9.79
C LEU A 168 -12.71 5.59 -8.32
N SER A 169 -13.87 4.98 -8.04
CA SER A 169 -14.27 4.63 -6.67
C SER A 169 -13.40 3.49 -6.17
N VAL A 170 -12.59 3.73 -5.12
CA VAL A 170 -11.62 2.74 -4.61
C VAL A 170 -12.30 1.58 -3.90
N LEU A 171 -13.53 1.80 -3.40
CA LEU A 171 -14.37 0.80 -2.74
C LEU A 171 -15.72 0.69 -3.46
N HIS A 172 -16.18 -0.53 -3.71
CA HIS A 172 -17.57 -0.77 -4.09
C HIS A 172 -18.35 -1.32 -2.90
N ARG A 173 -19.33 -0.53 -2.44
CA ARG A 173 -20.14 -0.83 -1.26
C ARG A 173 -21.48 -1.43 -1.66
N TYR A 174 -21.80 -2.60 -1.11
CA TYR A 174 -23.10 -3.25 -1.30
C TYR A 174 -24.10 -2.92 -0.20
N LEU A 175 -23.75 -2.05 0.74
CA LEU A 175 -24.63 -1.65 1.85
C LEU A 175 -25.99 -1.17 1.31
N GLY A 176 -27.08 -1.72 1.86
CA GLY A 176 -28.45 -1.39 1.46
C GLY A 176 -28.93 -2.10 0.19
N THR A 177 -28.10 -2.97 -0.41
CA THR A 177 -28.56 -3.85 -1.50
C THR A 177 -28.98 -5.22 -0.96
N VAL A 178 -29.74 -5.97 -1.77
CA VAL A 178 -30.15 -7.34 -1.43
C VAL A 178 -29.60 -8.31 -2.45
N ASP A 179 -29.26 -9.52 -2.01
CA ASP A 179 -28.89 -10.60 -2.92
C ASP A 179 -30.11 -11.15 -3.67
N ARG A 180 -29.89 -12.09 -4.59
CA ARG A 180 -30.98 -12.71 -5.38
C ARG A 180 -32.00 -13.50 -4.52
N TYR A 181 -31.71 -13.75 -3.26
CA TYR A 181 -32.61 -14.43 -2.32
C TYR A 181 -33.30 -13.48 -1.37
N GLY A 182 -33.03 -12.16 -1.49
CA GLY A 182 -33.60 -11.12 -0.63
C GLY A 182 -32.83 -10.90 0.67
N ASN A 183 -31.63 -11.46 0.84
CA ASN A 183 -30.81 -11.19 2.03
C ASN A 183 -30.11 -9.84 1.87
N GLU A 184 -30.20 -9.00 2.90
CA GLU A 184 -29.55 -7.69 2.94
C GLU A 184 -28.03 -7.84 3.07
N LEU A 185 -27.26 -7.11 2.24
CA LEU A 185 -25.80 -7.06 2.26
C LEU A 185 -25.37 -5.91 3.16
N ALA A 186 -25.15 -6.22 4.45
CA ALA A 186 -24.90 -5.20 5.47
C ALA A 186 -23.43 -4.77 5.62
N VAL A 187 -22.47 -5.60 5.16
CA VAL A 187 -21.03 -5.39 5.45
C VAL A 187 -20.10 -5.65 4.26
N THR A 188 -20.64 -5.95 3.08
CA THR A 188 -19.82 -6.31 1.92
C THR A 188 -19.30 -5.05 1.25
N GLU A 189 -17.98 -4.88 1.27
CA GLU A 189 -17.24 -3.86 0.54
C GLU A 189 -16.11 -4.54 -0.24
N VAL A 190 -15.97 -4.19 -1.53
CA VAL A 190 -14.91 -4.71 -2.41
C VAL A 190 -13.88 -3.59 -2.60
N ALA A 191 -12.61 -3.90 -2.32
CA ALA A 191 -11.49 -2.97 -2.53
C ALA A 191 -11.10 -2.97 -4.02
N VAL A 192 -11.88 -2.28 -4.86
CA VAL A 192 -11.74 -2.28 -6.32
C VAL A 192 -10.35 -1.85 -6.75
N ALA A 193 -9.79 -0.81 -6.12
CA ALA A 193 -8.46 -0.33 -6.48
C ALA A 193 -7.36 -1.37 -6.15
N ASP A 194 -7.50 -2.16 -5.09
CA ASP A 194 -6.57 -3.25 -4.77
C ASP A 194 -6.71 -4.43 -5.76
N GLU A 195 -7.93 -4.76 -6.19
CA GLU A 195 -8.14 -5.78 -7.23
C GLU A 195 -7.52 -5.35 -8.55
N VAL A 196 -7.67 -4.08 -8.94
CA VAL A 196 -7.02 -3.47 -10.10
C VAL A 196 -5.50 -3.52 -9.97
N ALA A 197 -4.95 -3.17 -8.81
CA ALA A 197 -3.52 -3.21 -8.52
C ALA A 197 -2.96 -4.63 -8.68
N ALA A 198 -3.60 -5.61 -8.06
CA ALA A 198 -3.20 -7.02 -8.12
C ALA A 198 -3.31 -7.61 -9.52
N ALA A 199 -4.38 -7.28 -10.27
CA ALA A 199 -4.57 -7.73 -11.65
C ALA A 199 -3.49 -7.17 -12.58
N ALA A 200 -3.13 -5.90 -12.44
CA ALA A 200 -2.09 -5.25 -13.23
C ALA A 200 -0.69 -5.86 -12.99
N ASP A 201 -0.39 -6.32 -11.78
CA ASP A 201 0.89 -6.94 -11.45
C ASP A 201 1.14 -8.24 -12.24
N LEU A 202 0.09 -8.95 -12.66
CA LEU A 202 0.19 -10.15 -13.49
C LEU A 202 0.92 -9.91 -14.83
N VAL A 203 0.83 -8.70 -15.39
CA VAL A 203 1.50 -8.34 -16.66
C VAL A 203 2.71 -7.44 -16.46
N LYS A 204 2.77 -6.67 -15.37
CA LYS A 204 3.96 -5.88 -15.02
C LYS A 204 5.12 -6.80 -14.67
N GLY A 205 4.88 -7.72 -13.75
CA GLY A 205 5.90 -8.63 -13.24
C GLY A 205 7.10 -7.91 -12.62
N LYS A 206 8.08 -8.67 -12.11
CA LYS A 206 9.21 -8.10 -11.38
C LYS A 206 10.44 -7.78 -12.23
N LEU A 207 10.65 -8.51 -13.33
CA LEU A 207 11.89 -8.46 -14.10
C LEU A 207 11.69 -8.03 -15.57
N ALA A 208 10.43 -7.81 -15.98
CA ALA A 208 10.12 -7.53 -17.37
C ALA A 208 10.37 -6.05 -17.78
N GLY A 209 10.73 -5.17 -16.85
CA GLY A 209 10.89 -3.73 -17.12
C GLY A 209 9.59 -3.05 -17.58
N VAL A 210 8.44 -3.55 -17.13
CA VAL A 210 7.11 -3.03 -17.46
C VAL A 210 6.49 -2.42 -16.19
N PRO A 211 6.76 -1.14 -15.91
CA PRO A 211 6.30 -0.53 -14.65
C PRO A 211 4.84 -0.04 -14.71
N VAL A 212 4.21 -0.08 -15.88
CA VAL A 212 2.86 0.42 -16.10
C VAL A 212 2.03 -0.60 -16.87
N ALA A 213 0.79 -0.79 -16.44
CA ALA A 213 -0.22 -1.57 -17.15
C ALA A 213 -1.51 -0.76 -17.26
N VAL A 214 -2.39 -1.15 -18.18
CA VAL A 214 -3.71 -0.54 -18.37
C VAL A 214 -4.76 -1.65 -18.25
N LEU A 215 -5.76 -1.45 -17.39
CA LEU A 215 -6.97 -2.25 -17.39
C LEU A 215 -8.01 -1.55 -18.27
N ARG A 216 -8.57 -2.29 -19.22
CA ARG A 216 -9.61 -1.85 -20.14
C ARG A 216 -10.86 -2.71 -19.99
N GLY A 217 -12.02 -2.09 -19.99
CA GLY A 217 -13.31 -2.78 -19.91
C GLY A 217 -13.85 -2.99 -18.50
N LEU A 218 -13.14 -2.47 -17.47
CA LEU A 218 -13.67 -2.38 -16.12
C LEU A 218 -14.71 -1.27 -16.06
N ALA A 219 -15.95 -1.59 -15.74
CA ALA A 219 -16.94 -0.58 -15.38
C ALA A 219 -16.63 -0.06 -13.98
N HIS A 220 -16.40 1.23 -13.84
CA HIS A 220 -16.16 1.89 -12.56
C HIS A 220 -16.85 3.25 -12.51
N ASP A 221 -17.20 3.67 -11.31
CA ASP A 221 -17.66 5.02 -11.00
C ASP A 221 -16.49 5.87 -10.50
N ASP A 222 -16.66 7.18 -10.48
CA ASP A 222 -15.74 8.13 -9.84
C ASP A 222 -16.53 8.90 -8.76
N ASP A 223 -16.31 8.53 -7.50
CA ASP A 223 -16.90 9.18 -6.33
C ASP A 223 -15.90 10.13 -5.63
N ALA A 224 -14.82 10.47 -6.33
CA ALA A 224 -13.71 11.26 -5.83
C ALA A 224 -12.98 10.65 -4.61
N SER A 225 -13.19 9.36 -4.31
CA SER A 225 -12.41 8.65 -3.30
C SER A 225 -10.95 8.47 -3.73
N THR A 226 -10.08 8.24 -2.76
CA THR A 226 -8.64 8.10 -2.94
C THR A 226 -8.15 6.82 -2.28
N ALA A 227 -6.92 6.40 -2.55
CA ALA A 227 -6.37 5.21 -1.90
C ALA A 227 -6.23 5.37 -0.38
N ALA A 228 -6.17 6.60 0.14
CA ALA A 228 -6.21 6.85 1.56
C ALA A 228 -7.50 6.33 2.22
N ASP A 229 -8.62 6.26 1.49
CA ASP A 229 -9.90 5.73 1.98
C ASP A 229 -9.89 4.20 2.16
N LEU A 230 -8.89 3.49 1.60
CA LEU A 230 -8.66 2.07 1.85
C LEU A 230 -8.00 1.80 3.20
N VAL A 231 -7.37 2.82 3.81
CA VAL A 231 -6.71 2.69 5.10
C VAL A 231 -7.76 2.71 6.20
N ARG A 232 -7.91 1.57 6.89
CA ARG A 232 -8.88 1.45 7.98
C ARG A 232 -8.52 2.34 9.15
N PRO A 233 -9.46 3.11 9.72
CA PRO A 233 -9.24 3.85 10.95
C PRO A 233 -8.81 2.92 12.09
N LEU A 234 -7.86 3.33 12.91
CA LEU A 234 -7.33 2.52 14.03
C LEU A 234 -8.44 2.04 14.99
N THR A 235 -9.50 2.82 15.16
CA THR A 235 -10.63 2.48 16.02
C THR A 235 -11.45 1.30 15.50
N ASP A 236 -11.39 1.05 14.19
CA ASP A 236 -12.21 0.07 13.49
C ASP A 236 -11.38 -1.14 13.04
N ASP A 237 -10.06 -1.10 13.26
CA ASP A 237 -9.15 -2.17 12.87
C ASP A 237 -8.97 -3.18 14.02
N LEU A 238 -9.38 -4.42 13.78
CA LEU A 238 -9.21 -5.54 14.73
C LEU A 238 -7.74 -5.90 14.97
N PHE A 239 -6.85 -5.54 14.07
CA PHE A 239 -5.42 -5.84 14.12
C PHE A 239 -4.56 -4.60 14.38
N TRP A 240 -5.16 -3.49 14.82
CA TRP A 240 -4.48 -2.23 15.08
C TRP A 240 -3.31 -2.35 16.07
N LEU A 241 -3.41 -3.31 16.99
CA LEU A 241 -2.39 -3.59 17.98
C LEU A 241 -1.40 -4.59 17.38
N GLY A 242 -0.19 -4.12 17.08
CA GLY A 242 0.87 -5.00 16.61
C GLY A 242 1.31 -6.01 17.68
N THR A 243 1.96 -7.09 17.25
CA THR A 243 2.40 -8.17 18.14
C THR A 243 3.29 -7.68 19.28
N ASP A 244 4.27 -6.82 18.97
CA ASP A 244 5.19 -6.29 19.98
C ASP A 244 4.46 -5.41 20.98
N GLU A 245 3.57 -4.54 20.51
CA GLU A 245 2.75 -3.66 21.35
C GLU A 245 1.77 -4.44 22.23
N ALA A 246 1.13 -5.50 21.69
CA ALA A 246 0.26 -6.39 22.45
C ALA A 246 1.01 -7.10 23.57
N LEU A 247 2.23 -7.58 23.29
CA LEU A 247 3.11 -8.21 24.29
C LEU A 247 3.52 -7.23 25.39
N ASP A 248 3.86 -6.01 25.04
CA ASP A 248 4.28 -5.00 26.01
C ASP A 248 3.12 -4.55 26.90
N ARG A 249 1.92 -4.37 26.35
CA ARG A 249 0.71 -4.10 27.12
C ARG A 249 0.37 -5.27 28.05
N GLY A 250 0.44 -6.51 27.56
CA GLY A 250 0.22 -7.71 28.37
C GLY A 250 1.23 -7.83 29.52
N ARG A 251 2.51 -7.56 29.27
CA ARG A 251 3.54 -7.53 30.31
C ARG A 251 3.32 -6.43 31.34
N ALA A 252 2.90 -5.24 30.91
CA ALA A 252 2.58 -4.14 31.81
C ALA A 252 1.38 -4.47 32.71
N ALA A 253 0.29 -5.02 32.14
CA ALA A 253 -0.87 -5.49 32.89
C ALA A 253 -0.50 -6.58 33.90
N GLY A 254 0.24 -7.61 33.48
CA GLY A 254 0.68 -8.69 34.36
C GLY A 254 1.58 -8.22 35.52
N ARG A 255 2.41 -7.19 35.31
CA ARG A 255 3.20 -6.57 36.40
C ARG A 255 2.30 -5.82 37.39
N ALA A 256 1.29 -5.12 36.93
CA ALA A 256 0.32 -4.43 37.78
C ALA A 256 -0.45 -5.43 38.66
N ASP A 257 -0.94 -6.51 38.06
CA ASP A 257 -1.64 -7.59 38.78
C ASP A 257 -0.73 -8.26 39.82
N ALA A 258 0.52 -8.55 39.49
CA ALA A 258 1.49 -9.12 40.41
C ALA A 258 1.81 -8.17 41.60
N MET A 259 1.80 -6.84 41.38
CA MET A 259 1.96 -5.87 42.46
C MET A 259 0.74 -5.83 43.39
N LEU A 260 -0.47 -5.91 42.83
CA LEU A 260 -1.71 -5.98 43.61
C LEU A 260 -1.77 -7.25 44.47
N LEU A 261 -1.43 -8.41 43.89
CA LEU A 261 -1.36 -9.67 44.60
C LEU A 261 -0.29 -9.66 45.73
N ARG A 262 0.86 -9.02 45.52
CA ARG A 262 1.87 -8.85 46.58
C ARG A 262 1.38 -7.98 47.73
N ARG A 263 0.56 -6.96 47.48
CA ARG A 263 -0.09 -6.15 48.53
C ARG A 263 -1.09 -6.97 49.33
N SER A 264 -1.89 -7.81 48.71
CA SER A 264 -2.83 -8.71 49.36
C SER A 264 -2.11 -9.73 50.28
N VAL A 265 -1.01 -10.32 49.82
CA VAL A 265 -0.20 -11.27 50.65
C VAL A 265 0.44 -10.59 51.89
N ARG A 266 0.83 -9.30 51.77
CA ARG A 266 1.36 -8.57 52.94
C ARG A 266 0.27 -8.27 53.98
N SER A 267 -1.01 -8.12 53.64
CA SER A 267 -2.09 -7.96 54.59
C SER A 267 -2.46 -9.27 55.33
N TYR A 268 -2.19 -10.43 54.70
CA TYR A 268 -2.43 -11.75 55.32
C TYR A 268 -1.35 -12.19 56.36
N ARG A 269 -0.16 -11.61 56.36
CA ARG A 269 0.91 -11.93 57.30
C ARG A 269 0.79 -11.24 58.65
N GLY A 270 -0.31 -10.54 58.91
CA GLY A 270 -0.63 -9.92 60.21
C GLY A 270 -1.36 -10.82 61.18
N ASP A 271 -1.96 -11.92 60.72
CA ASP A 271 -2.66 -12.85 61.61
C ASP A 271 -1.65 -13.84 62.18
N ARG A 272 -1.43 -13.73 63.48
CA ARG A 272 -0.66 -14.74 64.27
C ARG A 272 -1.36 -16.09 64.14
N VAL A 273 -0.66 -17.07 63.59
CA VAL A 273 -1.03 -18.46 63.79
C VAL A 273 -0.59 -18.80 65.20
N ASP A 274 -1.50 -18.97 66.14
CA ASP A 274 -1.21 -19.52 67.44
C ASP A 274 -0.68 -20.95 67.28
N PRO A 275 0.45 -21.29 67.87
CA PRO A 275 0.94 -22.67 67.84
C PRO A 275 0.07 -23.49 68.82
N ALA A 276 -0.55 -24.55 68.30
CA ALA A 276 -1.15 -25.62 69.10
C ALA A 276 -0.10 -26.60 69.55
#